data_2fcacf3c24712a97c5833896e96045dc
#
_entry.id   2fcacf3c24712a97c5833896e96045dc
#
_cell.length_a   1.000
_cell.length_b   1.000
_cell.length_c   1.000
_cell.angle_alpha   90.00
_cell.angle_beta   90.00
_cell.angle_gamma   90.00
#
_symmetry.space_group_name_H-M   'P 1'
#
loop_
_entity.id
_entity.type
_entity.pdbx_description
1 polymer ?
#
loop_
_entity_poly.entity_id
_entity_poly.type
_entity_poly.pdbx_seq_one_letter_code
_entity_poly.pdbx_strand_id
1 'polypeptide(L)'
;MNTAKRYRLSVVMIVKNEADNLKVSLPAIADWVDEIIILDSGSTDDGQKIAQSHGAKWHVNTDWQGFGRQRQLAQAYATGDWILALDADEVVTPQLKNSILKVIKNPPTDTVYGIKRLDFVFGHQIDNALWGVKAHWRLYPKKFQYDNNLVHESVILNDATTKKLSGFLHHHTAPTPLFWLNKRLDYAKAWADDRHAQGKKGKFYKVVVNPLWAFIKQYLLDGRFLQGRYGLIYSLFFTQYTFNKYACLYDLTHNQAEHAFLHSVAMAQNLKPINVSQKKSTLSLVMICKNESKHLKACLETVHDIVDEIIVLDSGSTDNTRQIAESYGAKWHVNTDWQGFGKQRQLAQAYATGDYVLLLDADERLDQPLRQAITDVLKNPVQTDKVFSVARVNTFCGIEVQPRWWYADKLSRLYARQHFQYSDLKVHESLNQYGKPSMVLDGYLKHLTNDNLHHFLLKNIRYSDDWAKDKFTHNKNTSLIAGFFRAVFSFIREYVIRGDLLGGAYGYILAMASMGYTLDKYIMLWWLNNKDKP
;
A
#
# COMPACT_ATOMS: atom_id res chain seq x y z
N MET A 1 19.99 59.33 17.95
CA MET A 1 19.43 58.55 16.85
C MET A 1 18.94 57.24 17.44
N ASN A 2 17.65 57.05 17.54
CA ASN A 2 17.07 55.79 18.03
C ASN A 2 17.33 54.73 16.96
N THR A 3 18.34 53.88 17.14
CA THR A 3 18.53 52.71 16.28
C THR A 3 17.37 51.77 16.56
N ALA A 4 16.38 51.77 15.67
CA ALA A 4 15.23 50.88 15.76
C ALA A 4 15.79 49.42 15.90
N LYS A 5 15.41 48.75 16.97
CA LYS A 5 15.82 47.36 17.23
C LYS A 5 15.42 46.51 16.03
N ARG A 6 16.39 45.92 15.33
CA ARG A 6 16.11 44.97 14.25
C ARG A 6 15.78 43.61 14.89
N TYR A 7 14.54 43.18 14.75
CA TYR A 7 14.15 41.84 15.17
C TYR A 7 14.62 40.80 14.15
N ARG A 8 15.12 39.68 14.63
CA ARG A 8 15.62 38.59 13.81
C ARG A 8 14.55 37.52 13.64
N LEU A 9 14.42 36.99 12.43
CA LEU A 9 13.49 35.95 12.05
C LEU A 9 14.22 34.64 11.76
N SER A 10 13.93 33.60 12.55
CA SER A 10 14.37 32.23 12.27
C SER A 10 13.25 31.42 11.63
N VAL A 11 13.52 30.81 10.48
CA VAL A 11 12.67 29.75 9.95
C VAL A 11 13.08 28.42 10.60
N VAL A 12 12.09 27.64 11.03
CA VAL A 12 12.30 26.35 11.69
C VAL A 12 11.51 25.27 10.93
N MET A 13 12.22 24.24 10.48
CA MET A 13 11.65 23.09 9.76
C MET A 13 12.03 21.78 10.44
N ILE A 14 11.14 20.79 10.37
CA ILE A 14 11.42 19.40 10.68
C ILE A 14 11.28 18.58 9.39
N VAL A 15 12.22 17.67 9.13
CA VAL A 15 12.28 16.96 7.86
C VAL A 15 12.60 15.47 8.04
N LYS A 16 12.17 14.65 7.05
CA LYS A 16 12.65 13.30 6.83
C LYS A 16 12.45 12.92 5.36
N ASN A 17 13.54 12.77 4.60
CA ASN A 17 13.53 12.45 3.17
C ASN A 17 12.71 13.44 2.33
N GLU A 18 13.02 14.74 2.46
CA GLU A 18 12.29 15.85 1.84
C GLU A 18 13.15 16.62 0.80
N ALA A 19 14.18 15.99 0.22
CA ALA A 19 15.10 16.64 -0.70
C ALA A 19 14.41 17.40 -1.85
N ASP A 20 13.39 16.79 -2.48
CA ASP A 20 12.69 17.41 -3.60
C ASP A 20 11.83 18.59 -3.17
N ASN A 21 11.21 18.54 -2.01
CA ASN A 21 10.46 19.65 -1.45
C ASN A 21 11.36 20.81 -1.03
N LEU A 22 12.52 20.53 -0.43
CA LEU A 22 13.52 21.53 -0.04
C LEU A 22 14.07 22.31 -1.24
N LYS A 23 14.22 21.68 -2.43
CA LYS A 23 14.63 22.36 -3.66
C LYS A 23 13.67 23.51 -4.05
N VAL A 24 12.41 23.42 -3.66
CA VAL A 24 11.37 24.40 -4.01
C VAL A 24 11.10 25.38 -2.86
N SER A 25 11.07 24.91 -1.62
CA SER A 25 10.70 25.73 -0.46
C SER A 25 11.83 26.65 0.00
N LEU A 26 13.10 26.18 -0.01
CA LEU A 26 14.23 26.99 0.46
C LEU A 26 14.51 28.23 -0.39
N PRO A 27 14.51 28.20 -1.73
CA PRO A 27 14.66 29.42 -2.55
C PRO A 27 13.62 30.51 -2.24
N ALA A 28 12.43 30.13 -1.78
CA ALA A 28 11.37 31.10 -1.45
C ALA A 28 11.61 31.86 -0.13
N ILE A 29 12.60 31.44 0.68
CA ILE A 29 12.85 32.05 2.00
C ILE A 29 14.29 32.49 2.21
N ALA A 30 15.27 31.86 1.58
CA ALA A 30 16.69 32.03 1.92
C ALA A 30 17.22 33.46 1.78
N ASP A 31 16.65 34.29 0.90
CA ASP A 31 17.13 35.64 0.59
C ASP A 31 16.65 36.74 1.56
N TRP A 32 15.72 36.44 2.49
CA TRP A 32 15.07 37.46 3.31
C TRP A 32 14.89 37.11 4.79
N VAL A 33 15.20 35.88 5.20
CA VAL A 33 15.20 35.47 6.61
C VAL A 33 16.62 35.57 7.20
N ASP A 34 16.72 35.73 8.53
CA ASP A 34 18.02 35.86 9.17
C ASP A 34 18.66 34.49 9.46
N GLU A 35 17.86 33.44 9.54
CA GLU A 35 18.33 32.09 9.89
C GLU A 35 17.34 31.02 9.43
N ILE A 36 17.88 29.88 8.97
CA ILE A 36 17.10 28.69 8.65
C ILE A 36 17.65 27.53 9.50
N ILE A 37 16.80 26.95 10.33
CA ILE A 37 17.09 25.77 11.16
C ILE A 37 16.29 24.59 10.61
N ILE A 38 16.99 23.51 10.31
CA ILE A 38 16.37 22.25 9.89
C ILE A 38 16.76 21.16 10.88
N LEU A 39 15.75 20.49 11.44
CA LEU A 39 15.95 19.31 12.29
C LEU A 39 15.51 18.06 11.53
N ASP A 40 16.47 17.24 11.21
CA ASP A 40 16.31 16.00 10.47
C ASP A 40 16.01 14.81 11.38
N SER A 41 15.04 13.99 11.01
CA SER A 41 14.64 12.77 11.72
C SER A 41 15.28 11.49 11.14
N GLY A 42 16.46 11.60 10.51
CA GLY A 42 17.21 10.50 9.92
C GLY A 42 16.91 10.29 8.44
N SER A 43 17.12 11.31 7.63
CA SER A 43 17.03 11.25 6.16
C SER A 43 18.20 10.46 5.55
N THR A 44 17.92 9.83 4.41
CA THR A 44 18.89 9.07 3.61
C THR A 44 19.05 9.66 2.20
N ASP A 45 18.34 10.75 1.90
CA ASP A 45 18.39 11.49 0.64
C ASP A 45 19.40 12.65 0.66
N ASP A 46 19.47 13.42 -0.43
CA ASP A 46 20.36 14.59 -0.55
C ASP A 46 19.85 15.86 0.16
N GLY A 47 18.83 15.76 1.03
CA GLY A 47 18.21 16.90 1.71
C GLY A 47 19.20 17.78 2.46
N GLN A 48 20.19 17.21 3.14
CA GLN A 48 21.23 17.96 3.86
C GLN A 48 22.08 18.83 2.93
N LYS A 49 22.53 18.30 1.79
CA LYS A 49 23.35 19.06 0.81
C LYS A 49 22.57 20.25 0.25
N ILE A 50 21.28 20.02 -0.09
CA ILE A 50 20.39 21.07 -0.59
C ILE A 50 20.19 22.16 0.47
N ALA A 51 19.93 21.77 1.72
CA ALA A 51 19.75 22.71 2.81
C ALA A 51 20.98 23.59 3.04
N GLN A 52 22.15 22.98 3.08
CA GLN A 52 23.42 23.69 3.28
C GLN A 52 23.76 24.66 2.12
N SER A 53 23.42 24.32 0.87
CA SER A 53 23.62 25.21 -0.27
C SER A 53 22.77 26.50 -0.19
N HIS A 54 21.72 26.51 0.63
CA HIS A 54 20.88 27.67 0.93
C HIS A 54 21.16 28.30 2.30
N GLY A 55 22.29 27.97 2.93
CA GLY A 55 22.73 28.54 4.21
C GLY A 55 21.96 28.03 5.44
N ALA A 56 21.21 26.93 5.31
CA ALA A 56 20.48 26.36 6.44
C ALA A 56 21.42 25.60 7.39
N LYS A 57 21.16 25.72 8.69
CA LYS A 57 21.81 24.94 9.75
C LYS A 57 21.06 23.60 9.87
N TRP A 58 21.77 22.50 9.66
CA TRP A 58 21.25 21.15 9.71
C TRP A 58 21.60 20.48 11.03
N HIS A 59 20.59 20.01 11.74
CA HIS A 59 20.71 19.23 12.98
C HIS A 59 20.01 17.88 12.79
N VAL A 60 20.42 16.86 13.55
CA VAL A 60 19.84 15.51 13.46
C VAL A 60 19.31 15.08 14.82
N ASN A 61 18.07 14.60 14.84
CA ASN A 61 17.48 13.91 15.99
C ASN A 61 16.62 12.73 15.51
N THR A 62 17.15 11.52 15.69
CA THR A 62 16.47 10.27 15.31
C THR A 62 15.59 9.70 16.41
N ASP A 63 15.67 10.24 17.63
CA ASP A 63 14.76 9.89 18.74
C ASP A 63 13.41 10.56 18.54
N TRP A 64 12.52 9.83 17.86
CA TRP A 64 11.22 10.35 17.49
C TRP A 64 10.21 10.23 18.63
N GLN A 65 9.82 11.37 19.21
CA GLN A 65 8.82 11.48 20.28
C GLN A 65 7.53 12.21 19.82
N GLY A 66 7.29 12.35 18.53
CA GLY A 66 6.15 13.01 17.94
C GLY A 66 6.47 14.39 17.34
N PHE A 67 5.53 14.88 16.49
CA PHE A 67 5.72 16.13 15.76
C PHE A 67 5.90 17.33 16.68
N GLY A 68 5.09 17.46 17.73
CA GLY A 68 5.20 18.60 18.67
C GLY A 68 6.56 18.66 19.33
N ARG A 69 7.04 17.53 19.86
CA ARG A 69 8.36 17.47 20.49
C ARG A 69 9.49 17.77 19.52
N GLN A 70 9.43 17.26 18.30
CA GLN A 70 10.42 17.51 17.26
C GLN A 70 10.49 19.00 16.89
N ARG A 71 9.32 19.69 16.80
CA ARG A 71 9.29 21.16 16.57
C ARG A 71 9.88 21.95 17.73
N GLN A 72 9.63 21.56 18.97
CA GLN A 72 10.25 22.20 20.15
C GLN A 72 11.77 22.07 20.11
N LEU A 73 12.29 20.89 19.82
CA LEU A 73 13.73 20.64 19.68
C LEU A 73 14.33 21.47 18.54
N ALA A 74 13.67 21.52 17.38
CA ALA A 74 14.12 22.35 16.26
C ALA A 74 14.14 23.84 16.63
N GLN A 75 13.11 24.34 17.31
CA GLN A 75 13.03 25.73 17.77
C GLN A 75 14.12 26.08 18.81
N ALA A 76 14.60 25.12 19.61
CA ALA A 76 15.66 25.35 20.60
C ALA A 76 16.98 25.82 19.95
N TYR A 77 17.26 25.39 18.71
CA TYR A 77 18.44 25.83 17.95
C TYR A 77 18.30 27.24 17.35
N ALA A 78 17.07 27.77 17.24
CA ALA A 78 16.86 29.09 16.66
C ALA A 78 17.41 30.22 17.54
N THR A 79 18.05 31.21 16.95
CA THR A 79 18.62 32.37 17.65
C THR A 79 17.80 33.66 17.45
N GLY A 80 16.87 33.66 16.52
CA GLY A 80 16.03 34.83 16.23
C GLY A 80 14.98 35.12 17.33
N ASP A 81 14.50 36.36 17.34
CA ASP A 81 13.44 36.81 18.25
C ASP A 81 12.06 36.26 17.87
N TRP A 82 11.89 35.96 16.58
CA TRP A 82 10.66 35.46 15.96
C TRP A 82 10.91 34.13 15.24
N ILE A 83 9.90 33.28 15.28
CA ILE A 83 9.89 31.97 14.63
C ILE A 83 8.84 31.96 13.54
N LEU A 84 9.25 31.52 12.33
CA LEU A 84 8.37 31.07 11.28
C LEU A 84 8.50 29.56 11.16
N ALA A 85 7.50 28.82 11.63
CA ALA A 85 7.48 27.37 11.51
C ALA A 85 6.92 26.97 10.14
N LEU A 86 7.71 26.25 9.34
CA LEU A 86 7.32 25.75 8.01
C LEU A 86 7.54 24.23 7.93
N ASP A 87 6.76 23.60 7.06
CA ASP A 87 7.02 22.23 6.60
C ASP A 87 7.83 22.30 5.28
N ALA A 88 8.60 21.26 4.96
CA ALA A 88 9.44 21.26 3.77
C ALA A 88 8.63 21.39 2.46
N ASP A 89 7.38 20.92 2.47
CA ASP A 89 6.44 20.97 1.36
C ASP A 89 5.58 22.26 1.33
N GLU A 90 5.91 23.25 2.18
CA GLU A 90 5.24 24.56 2.22
C GLU A 90 6.10 25.65 1.56
N VAL A 91 5.55 26.37 0.59
CA VAL A 91 6.23 27.45 -0.15
C VAL A 91 5.59 28.80 0.18
N VAL A 92 6.40 29.77 0.61
CA VAL A 92 5.96 31.12 0.95
C VAL A 92 5.68 31.92 -0.32
N THR A 93 4.45 32.44 -0.47
CA THR A 93 4.11 33.32 -1.61
C THR A 93 4.71 34.72 -1.45
N PRO A 94 4.96 35.49 -2.54
CA PRO A 94 5.47 36.86 -2.46
C PRO A 94 4.59 37.81 -1.61
N GLN A 95 3.27 37.64 -1.67
CA GLN A 95 2.35 38.40 -0.84
C GLN A 95 2.51 38.10 0.64
N LEU A 96 2.69 36.80 1.00
CA LEU A 96 2.94 36.38 2.37
C LEU A 96 4.30 36.86 2.88
N LYS A 97 5.37 36.77 2.08
CA LYS A 97 6.70 37.36 2.39
C LYS A 97 6.56 38.81 2.78
N ASN A 98 5.87 39.64 1.97
CA ASN A 98 5.66 41.06 2.26
C ASN A 98 4.87 41.28 3.58
N SER A 99 3.87 40.44 3.86
CA SER A 99 3.11 40.52 5.11
C SER A 99 3.97 40.19 6.32
N ILE A 100 4.82 39.17 6.24
CA ILE A 100 5.76 38.78 7.31
C ILE A 100 6.76 39.91 7.56
N LEU A 101 7.40 40.42 6.51
CA LEU A 101 8.40 41.49 6.64
C LEU A 101 7.79 42.79 7.23
N LYS A 102 6.54 43.07 6.94
CA LYS A 102 5.82 44.23 7.55
C LYS A 102 5.64 44.04 9.07
N VAL A 103 5.34 42.80 9.52
CA VAL A 103 5.21 42.47 10.95
C VAL A 103 6.58 42.58 11.63
N ILE A 104 7.63 42.00 11.07
CA ILE A 104 8.96 41.92 11.71
C ILE A 104 9.64 43.30 11.85
N LYS A 105 9.23 44.34 11.10
CA LYS A 105 9.74 45.70 11.25
C LYS A 105 9.42 46.31 12.63
N ASN A 106 8.24 46.02 13.18
CA ASN A 106 7.80 46.49 14.51
C ASN A 106 6.84 45.48 15.12
N PRO A 107 7.33 44.31 15.55
CA PRO A 107 6.50 43.21 15.94
C PRO A 107 5.96 43.36 17.38
N PRO A 108 4.70 43.07 17.62
CA PRO A 108 4.14 42.97 18.98
C PRO A 108 4.66 41.71 19.68
N THR A 109 4.94 41.83 20.97
CA THR A 109 5.59 40.75 21.76
C THR A 109 4.66 39.63 22.19
N ASP A 110 3.35 39.75 22.01
CA ASP A 110 2.30 38.86 22.50
C ASP A 110 1.38 38.32 21.40
N THR A 111 1.71 38.54 20.15
CA THR A 111 0.84 38.19 19.04
C THR A 111 1.36 36.97 18.28
N VAL A 112 0.47 36.01 18.03
CA VAL A 112 0.68 34.83 17.19
C VAL A 112 -0.11 35.00 15.88
N TYR A 113 0.56 34.80 14.75
CA TYR A 113 -0.04 34.99 13.43
C TYR A 113 -0.38 33.67 12.75
N GLY A 114 -1.64 33.58 12.31
CA GLY A 114 -2.13 32.50 11.49
C GLY A 114 -1.91 32.78 9.99
N ILE A 115 -1.44 31.77 9.27
CA ILE A 115 -1.21 31.82 7.83
C ILE A 115 -2.16 30.86 7.14
N LYS A 116 -2.85 31.30 6.10
CA LYS A 116 -3.72 30.46 5.26
C LYS A 116 -2.85 29.54 4.39
N ARG A 117 -3.28 28.29 4.23
CA ARG A 117 -2.56 27.29 3.44
C ARG A 117 -3.43 26.79 2.30
N LEU A 118 -2.93 26.88 1.07
CA LEU A 118 -3.56 26.33 -0.13
C LEU A 118 -2.92 24.98 -0.43
N ASP A 119 -3.72 23.92 -0.41
CA ASP A 119 -3.23 22.57 -0.69
C ASP A 119 -3.16 22.31 -2.20
N PHE A 120 -2.01 21.85 -2.67
CA PHE A 120 -1.79 21.42 -4.05
C PHE A 120 -1.65 19.90 -4.10
N VAL A 121 -2.48 19.26 -4.89
CA VAL A 121 -2.51 17.83 -5.09
C VAL A 121 -2.34 17.54 -6.59
N PHE A 122 -1.31 16.78 -6.94
CA PHE A 122 -0.94 16.48 -8.33
C PHE A 122 -0.71 17.73 -9.20
N GLY A 123 -0.16 18.79 -8.60
CA GLY A 123 0.08 20.07 -9.26
C GLY A 123 -1.13 21.03 -9.32
N HIS A 124 -2.31 20.61 -8.86
CA HIS A 124 -3.54 21.41 -8.89
C HIS A 124 -3.97 21.83 -7.50
N GLN A 125 -4.42 23.09 -7.39
CA GLN A 125 -4.95 23.62 -6.13
C GLN A 125 -6.26 22.94 -5.76
N ILE A 126 -6.29 22.34 -4.57
CA ILE A 126 -7.46 21.67 -4.00
C ILE A 126 -7.73 22.26 -2.61
N ASP A 127 -8.66 23.16 -2.53
CA ASP A 127 -9.07 23.80 -1.28
C ASP A 127 -10.56 23.60 -0.99
N ASN A 128 -11.03 24.16 0.12
CA ASN A 128 -12.45 24.17 0.42
C ASN A 128 -13.10 25.36 -0.30
N ALA A 129 -13.73 25.11 -1.44
CA ALA A 129 -14.28 26.13 -2.31
C ALA A 129 -15.45 26.93 -1.68
N LEU A 130 -16.19 26.33 -0.74
CA LEU A 130 -17.36 26.95 -0.12
C LEU A 130 -17.05 27.66 1.20
N TRP A 131 -16.17 27.09 2.03
CA TRP A 131 -15.94 27.57 3.40
C TRP A 131 -14.62 28.31 3.58
N GLY A 132 -13.83 28.40 2.51
CA GLY A 132 -12.53 29.06 2.49
C GLY A 132 -11.44 28.24 3.20
N VAL A 133 -10.26 28.83 3.25
CA VAL A 133 -9.04 28.18 3.68
C VAL A 133 -8.77 28.46 5.16
N LYS A 134 -8.50 27.40 5.93
CA LYS A 134 -8.15 27.49 7.34
C LYS A 134 -6.75 28.10 7.52
N ALA A 135 -6.58 28.98 8.52
CA ALA A 135 -5.27 29.49 8.91
C ALA A 135 -4.62 28.58 9.96
N HIS A 136 -3.31 28.41 9.85
CA HIS A 136 -2.46 27.67 10.81
C HIS A 136 -1.54 28.66 11.52
N TRP A 137 -1.32 28.50 12.81
CA TRP A 137 -0.44 29.34 13.62
C TRP A 137 1.00 29.03 13.28
N ARG A 138 1.70 29.92 12.57
CA ARG A 138 3.02 29.65 11.98
C ARG A 138 4.07 30.73 12.28
N LEU A 139 3.67 32.00 12.54
CA LEU A 139 4.59 33.10 12.82
C LEU A 139 4.32 33.62 14.25
N TYR A 140 5.34 33.56 15.12
CA TYR A 140 5.17 33.89 16.54
C TYR A 140 6.51 34.28 17.20
N PRO A 141 6.48 35.10 18.31
CA PRO A 141 7.65 35.34 19.15
C PRO A 141 8.24 34.05 19.72
N LYS A 142 9.55 33.92 19.80
CA LYS A 142 10.27 32.72 20.26
C LYS A 142 9.84 32.19 21.65
N LYS A 143 9.19 33.04 22.48
CA LYS A 143 8.66 32.63 23.80
C LYS A 143 7.51 31.62 23.71
N PHE A 144 6.79 31.54 22.59
CA PHE A 144 5.73 30.55 22.35
C PHE A 144 6.34 29.26 21.82
N GLN A 145 5.68 28.14 22.12
CA GLN A 145 6.13 26.79 21.75
C GLN A 145 4.96 25.95 21.24
N TYR A 146 5.28 24.89 20.52
CA TYR A 146 4.31 23.85 20.19
C TYR A 146 3.96 23.00 21.43
N ASP A 147 2.77 22.39 21.41
CA ASP A 147 2.38 21.35 22.37
C ASP A 147 3.18 20.04 22.12
N ASN A 148 3.01 19.05 23.03
CA ASN A 148 3.68 17.75 22.95
C ASN A 148 2.87 16.70 22.16
N ASN A 149 1.89 17.11 21.36
CA ASN A 149 1.06 16.15 20.64
C ASN A 149 1.88 15.34 19.63
N LEU A 150 1.61 14.04 19.58
CA LEU A 150 2.25 13.12 18.63
C LEU A 150 1.89 13.47 17.17
N VAL A 151 0.63 13.87 16.96
CA VAL A 151 0.06 14.36 15.69
C VAL A 151 -0.90 15.49 15.96
N HIS A 152 -1.14 16.36 14.98
CA HIS A 152 -2.00 17.57 15.10
C HIS A 152 -1.49 18.59 16.13
N GLU A 153 -0.19 18.72 16.21
CA GLU A 153 0.48 19.69 17.06
C GLU A 153 0.09 21.14 16.70
N SER A 154 0.06 22.00 17.69
CA SER A 154 -0.26 23.42 17.53
C SER A 154 0.56 24.27 18.47
N VAL A 155 0.75 25.56 18.12
CA VAL A 155 1.35 26.53 19.04
C VAL A 155 0.41 26.74 20.22
N ILE A 156 0.96 26.65 21.43
CA ILE A 156 0.23 26.92 22.68
C ILE A 156 -0.02 28.43 22.74
N LEU A 157 -1.28 28.84 22.66
CA LEU A 157 -1.64 30.25 22.55
C LEU A 157 -1.71 30.97 23.91
N ASN A 158 -2.04 30.25 24.99
CA ASN A 158 -2.31 30.88 26.29
C ASN A 158 -3.15 32.17 26.13
N ASP A 159 -2.65 33.32 26.62
CA ASP A 159 -3.27 34.64 26.50
C ASP A 159 -2.79 35.43 25.25
N ALA A 160 -2.26 34.77 24.24
CA ALA A 160 -1.73 35.42 23.04
C ALA A 160 -2.82 36.12 22.24
N THR A 161 -2.56 37.33 21.78
CA THR A 161 -3.36 37.97 20.74
C THR A 161 -3.17 37.19 19.43
N THR A 162 -4.25 36.88 18.73
CA THR A 162 -4.19 36.16 17.46
C THR A 162 -4.59 37.03 16.29
N LYS A 163 -3.79 37.03 15.23
CA LYS A 163 -4.07 37.76 13.97
C LYS A 163 -3.82 36.84 12.76
N LYS A 164 -4.38 37.20 11.61
CA LYS A 164 -4.14 36.49 10.35
C LYS A 164 -3.32 37.34 9.41
N LEU A 165 -2.33 36.76 8.72
CA LEU A 165 -1.56 37.43 7.68
C LEU A 165 -2.28 37.39 6.32
N SER A 166 -1.96 38.34 5.47
CA SER A 166 -2.34 38.32 4.06
C SER A 166 -1.36 37.48 3.26
N GLY A 167 -1.87 36.79 2.24
CA GLY A 167 -1.10 35.83 1.45
C GLY A 167 -1.27 34.40 1.93
N PHE A 168 -0.56 33.48 1.29
CA PHE A 168 -0.76 32.04 1.46
C PHE A 168 0.57 31.29 1.53
N LEU A 169 0.54 30.14 2.20
CA LEU A 169 1.49 29.06 1.98
C LEU A 169 0.93 28.14 0.88
N HIS A 170 1.72 27.83 -0.13
CA HIS A 170 1.40 26.78 -1.07
C HIS A 170 1.93 25.46 -0.49
N HIS A 171 1.05 24.53 -0.21
CA HIS A 171 1.39 23.23 0.39
C HIS A 171 1.28 22.12 -0.65
N HIS A 172 2.42 21.61 -1.08
CA HIS A 172 2.52 20.56 -2.09
C HIS A 172 2.31 19.17 -1.46
N THR A 173 1.07 18.87 -1.07
CA THR A 173 0.70 17.70 -0.24
C THR A 173 1.02 16.35 -0.89
N ALA A 174 0.89 16.26 -2.21
CA ALA A 174 1.13 15.03 -2.95
C ALA A 174 1.51 15.32 -4.41
N PRO A 175 2.72 14.96 -4.83
CA PRO A 175 3.18 15.15 -6.21
C PRO A 175 2.51 14.18 -7.19
N THR A 176 2.18 12.96 -6.75
CA THR A 176 1.61 11.90 -7.61
C THR A 176 0.49 11.13 -6.92
N PRO A 177 -0.44 10.50 -7.70
CA PRO A 177 -1.44 9.59 -7.15
C PRO A 177 -0.84 8.44 -6.31
N LEU A 178 0.25 7.83 -6.78
CA LEU A 178 0.96 6.77 -6.06
C LEU A 178 1.44 7.23 -4.68
N PHE A 179 2.08 8.41 -4.62
CA PHE A 179 2.53 9.00 -3.36
C PHE A 179 1.36 9.22 -2.38
N TRP A 180 0.25 9.79 -2.88
CA TRP A 180 -0.94 10.02 -2.07
C TRP A 180 -1.49 8.71 -1.49
N LEU A 181 -1.68 7.70 -2.34
CA LEU A 181 -2.30 6.44 -1.94
C LEU A 181 -1.48 5.71 -0.89
N ASN A 182 -0.15 5.62 -1.07
CA ASN A 182 0.75 5.00 -0.10
C ASN A 182 0.72 5.76 1.23
N LYS A 183 0.97 7.08 1.22
CA LYS A 183 0.97 7.92 2.43
C LYS A 183 -0.35 7.82 3.19
N ARG A 184 -1.49 7.83 2.47
CA ARG A 184 -2.81 7.74 3.10
C ARG A 184 -3.15 6.35 3.60
N LEU A 185 -2.64 5.30 2.98
CA LEU A 185 -2.81 3.94 3.49
C LEU A 185 -2.02 3.76 4.80
N ASP A 186 -0.79 4.25 4.89
CA ASP A 186 0.00 4.21 6.12
C ASP A 186 -0.67 5.01 7.25
N TYR A 187 -1.22 6.18 6.95
CA TYR A 187 -1.99 6.96 7.92
C TYR A 187 -3.29 6.27 8.34
N ALA A 188 -3.93 5.53 7.43
CA ALA A 188 -5.12 4.75 7.76
C ALA A 188 -4.78 3.62 8.74
N LYS A 189 -3.67 2.92 8.49
CA LYS A 189 -3.16 1.88 9.39
C LYS A 189 -2.79 2.45 10.77
N ALA A 190 -1.97 3.49 10.82
CA ALA A 190 -1.55 4.12 12.08
C ALA A 190 -2.76 4.60 12.91
N TRP A 191 -3.77 5.18 12.25
CA TRP A 191 -5.02 5.55 12.92
C TRP A 191 -5.78 4.33 13.47
N ALA A 192 -5.80 3.23 12.73
CA ALA A 192 -6.47 2.00 13.17
C ALA A 192 -5.73 1.37 14.35
N ASP A 193 -4.39 1.31 14.29
CA ASP A 193 -3.54 0.81 15.38
C ASP A 193 -3.76 1.61 16.67
N ASP A 194 -3.73 2.95 16.59
CA ASP A 194 -3.98 3.83 17.75
C ASP A 194 -5.37 3.59 18.35
N ARG A 195 -6.41 3.49 17.51
CA ARG A 195 -7.78 3.23 17.99
C ARG A 195 -7.93 1.84 18.61
N HIS A 196 -7.27 0.85 18.04
CA HIS A 196 -7.26 -0.51 18.58
C HIS A 196 -6.54 -0.56 19.93
N ALA A 197 -5.38 0.10 20.06
CA ALA A 197 -4.65 0.22 21.32
C ALA A 197 -5.47 0.92 22.41
N GLN A 198 -6.37 1.86 22.03
CA GLN A 198 -7.35 2.48 22.95
C GLN A 198 -8.55 1.56 23.27
N GLY A 199 -8.53 0.28 22.88
CA GLY A 199 -9.62 -0.68 23.09
C GLY A 199 -10.85 -0.48 22.19
N LYS A 200 -10.78 0.37 21.17
CA LYS A 200 -11.90 0.59 20.24
C LYS A 200 -11.96 -0.52 19.20
N LYS A 201 -13.15 -1.11 19.05
CA LYS A 201 -13.41 -2.21 18.12
C LYS A 201 -13.92 -1.69 16.77
N GLY A 202 -13.48 -2.31 15.68
CA GLY A 202 -13.99 -2.10 14.35
C GLY A 202 -15.42 -2.59 14.21
N LYS A 203 -16.31 -1.75 13.65
CA LYS A 203 -17.72 -2.10 13.42
C LYS A 203 -18.00 -2.04 11.92
N PHE A 204 -18.58 -3.09 11.36
CA PHE A 204 -18.81 -3.22 9.92
C PHE A 204 -19.62 -2.06 9.33
N TYR A 205 -20.70 -1.61 10.01
CA TYR A 205 -21.48 -0.49 9.49
C TYR A 205 -20.65 0.79 9.27
N LYS A 206 -19.56 1.00 10.06
CA LYS A 206 -18.65 2.14 9.89
C LYS A 206 -17.76 2.00 8.64
N VAL A 207 -17.46 0.76 8.24
CA VAL A 207 -16.73 0.49 6.99
C VAL A 207 -17.58 0.88 5.78
N VAL A 208 -18.91 0.80 5.89
CA VAL A 208 -19.85 1.15 4.82
C VAL A 208 -20.23 2.63 4.85
N VAL A 209 -20.72 3.12 6.00
CA VAL A 209 -21.36 4.45 6.09
C VAL A 209 -20.33 5.58 6.04
N ASN A 210 -19.19 5.44 6.72
CA ASN A 210 -18.25 6.55 6.83
C ASN A 210 -17.56 6.94 5.51
N PRO A 211 -17.20 6.01 4.61
CA PRO A 211 -16.71 6.38 3.27
C PRO A 211 -17.76 7.11 2.43
N LEU A 212 -19.01 6.66 2.48
CA LEU A 212 -20.11 7.33 1.77
C LEU A 212 -20.30 8.77 2.28
N TRP A 213 -20.33 8.95 3.60
CA TRP A 213 -20.37 10.27 4.19
C TRP A 213 -19.16 11.12 3.84
N ALA A 214 -17.95 10.53 3.82
CA ALA A 214 -16.73 11.23 3.43
C ALA A 214 -16.82 11.74 1.98
N PHE A 215 -17.37 10.95 1.05
CA PHE A 215 -17.59 11.41 -0.33
C PHE A 215 -18.57 12.58 -0.39
N ILE A 216 -19.75 12.45 0.24
CA ILE A 216 -20.76 13.52 0.28
C ILE A 216 -20.16 14.80 0.87
N LYS A 217 -19.47 14.68 1.99
CA LYS A 217 -18.83 15.82 2.64
C LYS A 217 -17.80 16.49 1.73
N GLN A 218 -16.84 15.71 1.21
CA GLN A 218 -15.74 16.25 0.41
C GLN A 218 -16.22 16.81 -0.93
N TYR A 219 -17.02 16.04 -1.65
CA TYR A 219 -17.40 16.41 -3.00
C TYR A 219 -18.50 17.48 -3.05
N LEU A 220 -19.57 17.30 -2.25
CA LEU A 220 -20.71 18.20 -2.25
C LEU A 220 -20.58 19.33 -1.21
N LEU A 221 -20.43 19.00 0.09
CA LEU A 221 -20.49 20.01 1.14
C LEU A 221 -19.24 20.92 1.18
N ASP A 222 -18.06 20.37 0.89
CA ASP A 222 -16.83 21.17 0.78
C ASP A 222 -16.67 21.82 -0.62
N GLY A 223 -17.62 21.62 -1.53
CA GLY A 223 -17.68 22.27 -2.85
C GLY A 223 -16.63 21.81 -3.85
N ARG A 224 -16.03 20.62 -3.68
CA ARG A 224 -14.95 20.15 -4.57
C ARG A 224 -15.43 19.81 -5.98
N PHE A 225 -16.74 19.65 -6.18
CA PHE A 225 -17.32 19.51 -7.53
C PHE A 225 -17.05 20.75 -8.41
N LEU A 226 -16.84 21.94 -7.80
CA LEU A 226 -16.45 23.17 -8.49
C LEU A 226 -15.01 23.13 -8.99
N GLN A 227 -14.19 22.22 -8.51
CA GLN A 227 -12.77 22.06 -8.89
C GLN A 227 -12.57 21.01 -9.99
N GLY A 228 -13.65 20.66 -10.69
CA GLY A 228 -13.64 19.78 -11.86
C GLY A 228 -13.09 18.38 -11.56
N ARG A 229 -12.27 17.88 -12.49
CA ARG A 229 -11.77 16.49 -12.45
C ARG A 229 -10.88 16.20 -11.25
N TYR A 230 -10.03 17.16 -10.85
CA TYR A 230 -9.13 17.00 -9.71
C TYR A 230 -9.86 17.01 -8.38
N GLY A 231 -10.92 17.82 -8.24
CA GLY A 231 -11.81 17.79 -7.09
C GLY A 231 -12.53 16.43 -6.93
N LEU A 232 -12.93 15.82 -8.06
CA LEU A 232 -13.50 14.47 -8.06
C LEU A 232 -12.47 13.42 -7.63
N ILE A 233 -11.26 13.42 -8.22
CA ILE A 233 -10.19 12.48 -7.87
C ILE A 233 -9.84 12.59 -6.39
N TYR A 234 -9.65 13.81 -5.89
CA TYR A 234 -9.37 14.03 -4.48
C TYR A 234 -10.46 13.45 -3.58
N SER A 235 -11.73 13.69 -3.91
CA SER A 235 -12.86 13.20 -3.12
C SER A 235 -12.96 11.68 -3.13
N LEU A 236 -12.70 11.03 -4.27
CA LEU A 236 -12.65 9.57 -4.40
C LEU A 236 -11.51 8.98 -3.57
N PHE A 237 -10.31 9.55 -3.65
CA PHE A 237 -9.16 9.11 -2.87
C PHE A 237 -9.34 9.33 -1.36
N PHE A 238 -9.99 10.42 -0.96
CA PHE A 238 -10.30 10.66 0.44
C PHE A 238 -11.37 9.67 0.97
N THR A 239 -12.30 9.29 0.11
CA THR A 239 -13.29 8.24 0.38
C THR A 239 -12.59 6.89 0.60
N GLN A 240 -11.66 6.53 -0.28
CA GLN A 240 -10.84 5.31 -0.16
C GLN A 240 -9.98 5.32 1.12
N TYR A 241 -9.36 6.46 1.44
CA TYR A 241 -8.64 6.63 2.72
C TYR A 241 -9.56 6.37 3.92
N THR A 242 -10.78 6.91 3.89
CA THR A 242 -11.76 6.70 4.97
C THR A 242 -12.18 5.23 5.05
N PHE A 243 -12.41 4.58 3.91
CA PHE A 243 -12.65 3.14 3.86
C PHE A 243 -11.48 2.37 4.48
N ASN A 244 -10.25 2.64 4.08
CA ASN A 244 -9.05 1.95 4.58
C ASN A 244 -8.91 2.09 6.10
N LYS A 245 -9.18 3.27 6.68
CA LYS A 245 -9.18 3.47 8.15
C LYS A 245 -10.08 2.50 8.88
N TYR A 246 -11.34 2.44 8.47
CA TYR A 246 -12.34 1.63 9.17
C TYR A 246 -12.22 0.14 8.82
N ALA A 247 -11.79 -0.19 7.61
CA ALA A 247 -11.49 -1.57 7.21
C ALA A 247 -10.27 -2.13 7.98
N CYS A 248 -9.18 -1.37 8.11
CA CYS A 248 -8.02 -1.78 8.92
C CYS A 248 -8.40 -1.95 10.40
N LEU A 249 -9.21 -1.05 10.98
CA LEU A 249 -9.68 -1.22 12.36
C LEU A 249 -10.61 -2.44 12.51
N TYR A 250 -11.42 -2.72 11.49
CA TYR A 250 -12.25 -3.92 11.45
C TYR A 250 -11.37 -5.18 11.40
N ASP A 251 -10.36 -5.19 10.54
CA ASP A 251 -9.40 -6.29 10.41
C ASP A 251 -8.64 -6.54 11.71
N LEU A 252 -8.07 -5.53 12.35
CA LEU A 252 -7.40 -5.67 13.67
C LEU A 252 -8.31 -6.27 14.76
N THR A 253 -9.62 -6.11 14.62
CA THR A 253 -10.59 -6.61 15.62
C THR A 253 -11.07 -8.03 15.32
N HIS A 254 -11.14 -8.45 14.05
CA HIS A 254 -11.84 -9.66 13.61
C HIS A 254 -10.99 -10.59 12.76
N ASN A 255 -9.71 -10.27 12.53
CA ASN A 255 -8.81 -11.08 11.71
C ASN A 255 -8.64 -12.48 12.32
N GLN A 256 -8.77 -13.48 11.49
CA GLN A 256 -8.64 -14.90 11.86
C GLN A 256 -7.48 -15.61 11.13
N ALA A 257 -6.55 -14.86 10.52
CA ALA A 257 -5.48 -15.41 9.73
C ALA A 257 -4.63 -16.41 10.51
N GLU A 258 -4.28 -16.09 11.76
CA GLU A 258 -3.51 -17.01 12.62
C GLU A 258 -4.31 -18.27 12.95
N HIS A 259 -5.59 -18.15 13.28
CA HIS A 259 -6.47 -19.30 13.53
C HIS A 259 -6.61 -20.17 12.27
N ALA A 260 -6.80 -19.57 11.09
CA ALA A 260 -6.89 -20.29 9.83
C ALA A 260 -5.57 -20.99 9.48
N PHE A 261 -4.44 -20.33 9.76
CA PHE A 261 -3.11 -20.92 9.59
C PHE A 261 -2.94 -22.16 10.49
N LEU A 262 -3.18 -22.05 11.79
CA LEU A 262 -3.08 -23.18 12.75
C LEU A 262 -4.04 -24.31 12.38
N HIS A 263 -5.26 -23.99 11.96
CA HIS A 263 -6.20 -24.99 11.46
C HIS A 263 -5.67 -25.69 10.20
N SER A 264 -5.02 -24.97 9.28
CA SER A 264 -4.43 -25.55 8.08
C SER A 264 -3.24 -26.48 8.40
N VAL A 265 -2.43 -26.16 9.42
CA VAL A 265 -1.36 -27.01 9.92
C VAL A 265 -1.93 -28.28 10.54
N ALA A 266 -2.93 -28.16 11.42
CA ALA A 266 -3.60 -29.31 12.01
C ALA A 266 -4.26 -30.21 10.95
N MET A 267 -4.87 -29.61 9.93
CA MET A 267 -5.43 -30.38 8.80
C MET A 267 -4.33 -31.16 8.07
N ALA A 268 -3.19 -30.54 7.77
CA ALA A 268 -2.09 -31.21 7.08
C ALA A 268 -1.55 -32.44 7.88
N GLN A 269 -1.40 -32.28 9.19
CA GLN A 269 -0.94 -33.33 10.09
C GLN A 269 -1.93 -34.49 10.27
N ASN A 270 -3.22 -34.27 10.04
CA ASN A 270 -4.28 -35.28 10.18
C ASN A 270 -4.69 -35.94 8.86
N LEU A 271 -3.98 -35.66 7.75
CA LEU A 271 -4.22 -36.33 6.47
C LEU A 271 -3.91 -37.82 6.57
N LYS A 272 -4.75 -38.62 5.93
CA LYS A 272 -4.52 -40.10 5.89
C LYS A 272 -3.50 -40.44 4.81
N PRO A 273 -2.57 -41.36 5.07
CA PRO A 273 -1.66 -41.85 4.04
C PRO A 273 -2.44 -42.41 2.84
N ILE A 274 -1.89 -42.23 1.66
CA ILE A 274 -2.48 -42.73 0.42
C ILE A 274 -1.62 -43.87 -0.11
N ASN A 275 -2.25 -44.97 -0.55
CA ASN A 275 -1.54 -46.06 -1.18
C ASN A 275 -1.08 -45.69 -2.59
N VAL A 276 0.22 -45.52 -2.76
CA VAL A 276 0.88 -45.16 -4.03
C VAL A 276 1.49 -46.34 -4.78
N SER A 277 1.33 -47.60 -4.29
CA SER A 277 1.97 -48.79 -4.85
C SER A 277 1.53 -49.14 -6.28
N GLN A 278 0.40 -48.61 -6.75
CA GLN A 278 -0.13 -48.86 -8.09
C GLN A 278 0.16 -47.74 -9.11
N LYS A 279 1.05 -46.78 -8.78
CA LYS A 279 1.47 -45.74 -9.74
C LYS A 279 2.10 -46.35 -10.98
N LYS A 280 1.70 -45.83 -12.15
CA LYS A 280 2.30 -46.14 -13.47
C LYS A 280 3.05 -44.92 -14.02
N SER A 281 2.91 -43.77 -13.38
CA SER A 281 3.56 -42.51 -13.76
C SER A 281 4.14 -41.82 -12.55
N THR A 282 5.28 -41.18 -12.71
CA THR A 282 6.01 -40.44 -11.68
C THR A 282 5.55 -38.97 -11.60
N LEU A 283 5.62 -38.39 -10.41
CA LEU A 283 5.16 -37.04 -10.12
C LEU A 283 6.26 -36.19 -9.50
N SER A 284 6.61 -35.09 -10.15
CA SER A 284 7.45 -34.01 -9.59
C SER A 284 6.59 -32.91 -8.99
N LEU A 285 6.76 -32.60 -7.72
CA LEU A 285 6.31 -31.34 -7.14
C LEU A 285 7.29 -30.24 -7.58
N VAL A 286 6.78 -29.16 -8.17
CA VAL A 286 7.58 -28.00 -8.57
C VAL A 286 7.07 -26.74 -7.87
N MET A 287 7.96 -26.05 -7.18
CA MET A 287 7.65 -24.84 -6.42
C MET A 287 8.63 -23.72 -6.74
N ILE A 288 8.15 -22.50 -6.73
CA ILE A 288 8.98 -21.29 -6.66
C ILE A 288 8.73 -20.62 -5.31
N CYS A 289 9.76 -20.11 -4.66
CA CYS A 289 9.59 -19.50 -3.33
C CYS A 289 10.52 -18.30 -3.10
N LYS A 290 10.16 -17.51 -2.09
CA LYS A 290 11.01 -16.49 -1.47
C LYS A 290 10.49 -16.14 -0.09
N ASN A 291 11.25 -16.50 0.99
CA ASN A 291 10.88 -16.24 2.39
C ASN A 291 9.53 -16.87 2.79
N GLU A 292 9.40 -18.19 2.60
CA GLU A 292 8.17 -18.96 2.84
C GLU A 292 8.25 -19.89 4.07
N SER A 293 9.15 -19.61 5.02
CA SER A 293 9.37 -20.46 6.20
C SER A 293 8.10 -20.70 7.03
N LYS A 294 7.16 -19.73 7.05
CA LYS A 294 5.88 -19.86 7.74
C LYS A 294 4.98 -20.93 7.12
N HIS A 295 4.90 -20.97 5.81
CA HIS A 295 3.89 -21.74 5.09
C HIS A 295 4.41 -23.07 4.53
N LEU A 296 5.68 -23.13 4.14
CA LEU A 296 6.24 -24.23 3.36
C LEU A 296 6.08 -25.61 4.03
N LYS A 297 6.35 -25.70 5.35
CA LYS A 297 6.23 -26.97 6.07
C LYS A 297 4.85 -27.61 5.91
N ALA A 298 3.80 -26.86 6.23
CA ALA A 298 2.44 -27.36 6.16
C ALA A 298 1.96 -27.60 4.71
N CYS A 299 2.54 -26.93 3.70
CA CYS A 299 2.32 -27.29 2.30
C CYS A 299 2.90 -28.65 1.98
N LEU A 300 4.16 -28.86 2.29
CA LEU A 300 4.87 -30.12 2.01
C LEU A 300 4.23 -31.32 2.74
N GLU A 301 3.76 -31.15 3.97
CA GLU A 301 3.01 -32.18 4.71
C GLU A 301 1.77 -32.67 3.96
N THR A 302 1.14 -31.83 3.11
CA THR A 302 -0.03 -32.25 2.33
C THR A 302 0.29 -33.02 1.07
N VAL A 303 1.56 -33.11 0.66
CA VAL A 303 1.89 -33.64 -0.68
C VAL A 303 3.09 -34.58 -0.72
N HIS A 304 4.01 -34.52 0.26
CA HIS A 304 5.31 -35.21 0.20
C HIS A 304 5.20 -36.73 0.03
N ASP A 305 4.16 -37.37 0.56
CA ASP A 305 3.95 -38.82 0.51
C ASP A 305 3.34 -39.32 -0.82
N ILE A 306 2.89 -38.41 -1.69
CA ILE A 306 2.32 -38.77 -3.00
C ILE A 306 3.20 -38.35 -4.18
N VAL A 307 4.30 -37.63 -3.97
CA VAL A 307 5.25 -37.22 -5.01
C VAL A 307 6.52 -38.10 -5.01
N ASP A 308 7.20 -38.17 -6.13
CA ASP A 308 8.44 -38.92 -6.29
C ASP A 308 9.68 -38.03 -6.14
N GLU A 309 9.53 -36.72 -6.42
CA GLU A 309 10.55 -35.71 -6.16
C GLU A 309 9.94 -34.35 -5.85
N ILE A 310 10.71 -33.51 -5.16
CA ILE A 310 10.35 -32.15 -4.82
C ILE A 310 11.44 -31.22 -5.38
N ILE A 311 11.06 -30.30 -6.26
CA ILE A 311 11.92 -29.27 -6.83
C ILE A 311 11.51 -27.92 -6.28
N VAL A 312 12.45 -27.21 -5.65
CA VAL A 312 12.22 -25.85 -5.15
C VAL A 312 13.22 -24.90 -5.82
N LEU A 313 12.71 -23.92 -6.54
CA LEU A 313 13.51 -22.83 -7.10
C LEU A 313 13.31 -21.56 -6.27
N ASP A 314 14.36 -21.17 -5.57
CA ASP A 314 14.39 -20.03 -4.68
C ASP A 314 14.78 -18.75 -5.39
N SER A 315 14.11 -17.66 -5.04
CA SER A 315 14.38 -16.31 -5.57
C SER A 315 15.20 -15.43 -4.60
N GLY A 316 16.01 -16.06 -3.71
CA GLY A 316 16.87 -15.38 -2.74
C GLY A 316 16.21 -15.24 -1.36
N SER A 317 15.81 -16.34 -0.75
CA SER A 317 15.33 -16.39 0.63
C SER A 317 16.45 -16.12 1.65
N THR A 318 16.10 -15.44 2.74
CA THR A 318 16.99 -15.07 3.84
C THR A 318 16.53 -15.67 5.18
N ASP A 319 15.42 -16.41 5.17
CA ASP A 319 14.84 -17.11 6.32
C ASP A 319 15.12 -18.64 6.28
N ASN A 320 14.45 -19.40 7.12
CA ASN A 320 14.64 -20.86 7.21
C ASN A 320 13.94 -21.66 6.11
N THR A 321 13.50 -21.03 5.00
CA THR A 321 12.79 -21.71 3.90
C THR A 321 13.59 -22.89 3.36
N ARG A 322 14.90 -22.70 3.14
CA ARG A 322 15.80 -23.75 2.62
C ARG A 322 15.86 -24.97 3.52
N GLN A 323 16.12 -24.77 4.83
CA GLN A 323 16.24 -25.87 5.79
C GLN A 323 14.95 -26.71 5.86
N ILE A 324 13.79 -26.02 5.77
CA ILE A 324 12.50 -26.71 5.74
C ILE A 324 12.37 -27.55 4.47
N ALA A 325 12.65 -26.99 3.29
CA ALA A 325 12.57 -27.74 2.03
C ALA A 325 13.48 -28.98 2.02
N GLU A 326 14.74 -28.80 2.40
CA GLU A 326 15.74 -29.89 2.45
C GLU A 326 15.36 -31.00 3.46
N SER A 327 14.66 -30.65 4.56
CA SER A 327 14.17 -31.67 5.53
C SER A 327 13.09 -32.61 4.95
N TYR A 328 12.45 -32.23 3.85
CA TYR A 328 11.52 -33.05 3.06
C TYR A 328 12.17 -33.68 1.83
N GLY A 329 13.51 -33.65 1.72
CA GLY A 329 14.25 -34.21 0.57
C GLY A 329 14.14 -33.36 -0.71
N ALA A 330 13.79 -32.10 -0.63
CA ALA A 330 13.67 -31.24 -1.79
C ALA A 330 15.04 -30.97 -2.44
N LYS A 331 15.09 -31.00 -3.77
CA LYS A 331 16.20 -30.50 -4.57
C LYS A 331 16.10 -28.98 -4.63
N TRP A 332 17.03 -28.31 -3.95
CA TRP A 332 17.06 -26.85 -3.84
C TRP A 332 17.89 -26.20 -4.92
N HIS A 333 17.29 -25.29 -5.68
CA HIS A 333 17.94 -24.48 -6.69
C HIS A 333 17.74 -23.00 -6.40
N VAL A 334 18.65 -22.13 -6.86
CA VAL A 334 18.57 -20.67 -6.64
C VAL A 334 18.63 -19.94 -7.96
N ASN A 335 17.69 -19.04 -8.18
CA ASN A 335 17.73 -18.06 -9.27
C ASN A 335 17.23 -16.70 -8.79
N THR A 336 18.16 -15.77 -8.58
CA THR A 336 17.88 -14.40 -8.15
C THR A 336 17.64 -13.42 -9.31
N ASP A 337 17.92 -13.84 -10.56
CA ASP A 337 17.60 -13.07 -11.76
C ASP A 337 16.09 -13.18 -12.05
N TRP A 338 15.35 -12.25 -11.46
CA TRP A 338 13.90 -12.26 -11.53
C TRP A 338 13.38 -11.67 -12.84
N GLN A 339 12.91 -12.52 -13.74
CA GLN A 339 12.30 -12.14 -15.01
C GLN A 339 10.76 -12.26 -15.02
N GLY A 340 10.14 -12.57 -13.89
CA GLY A 340 8.70 -12.74 -13.72
C GLY A 340 8.31 -14.17 -13.34
N PHE A 341 7.06 -14.32 -12.88
CA PHE A 341 6.56 -15.61 -12.37
C PHE A 341 6.58 -16.72 -13.43
N GLY A 342 6.16 -16.42 -14.66
CA GLY A 342 6.12 -17.43 -15.73
C GLY A 342 7.50 -17.99 -16.03
N LYS A 343 8.50 -17.13 -16.17
CA LYS A 343 9.88 -17.56 -16.44
C LYS A 343 10.46 -18.35 -15.27
N GLN A 344 10.21 -17.92 -14.04
CA GLN A 344 10.68 -18.64 -12.85
C GLN A 344 10.08 -20.05 -12.77
N ARG A 345 8.77 -20.21 -13.08
CA ARG A 345 8.11 -21.52 -13.13
C ARG A 345 8.68 -22.42 -14.24
N GLN A 346 8.98 -21.87 -15.42
CA GLN A 346 9.64 -22.63 -16.50
C GLN A 346 11.02 -23.14 -16.08
N LEU A 347 11.84 -22.28 -15.44
CA LEU A 347 13.15 -22.66 -14.94
C LEU A 347 13.04 -23.75 -13.85
N ALA A 348 12.08 -23.62 -12.95
CA ALA A 348 11.84 -24.64 -11.92
C ALA A 348 11.43 -25.99 -12.54
N GLN A 349 10.53 -25.97 -13.55
CA GLN A 349 10.10 -27.19 -14.27
C GLN A 349 11.26 -27.88 -15.00
N ALA A 350 12.26 -27.14 -15.48
CA ALA A 350 13.40 -27.69 -16.20
C ALA A 350 14.26 -28.63 -15.31
N TYR A 351 14.21 -28.51 -14.00
CA TYR A 351 14.89 -29.42 -13.07
C TYR A 351 14.08 -30.69 -12.75
N ALA A 352 12.79 -30.72 -13.08
CA ALA A 352 11.93 -31.86 -12.83
C ALA A 352 12.24 -33.03 -13.75
N THR A 353 12.12 -34.27 -13.24
CA THR A 353 12.40 -35.52 -13.98
C THR A 353 11.17 -36.41 -14.14
N GLY A 354 10.13 -36.21 -13.30
CA GLY A 354 8.90 -37.00 -13.32
C GLY A 354 8.10 -36.87 -14.61
N ASP A 355 7.21 -37.79 -14.86
CA ASP A 355 6.30 -37.81 -16.01
C ASP A 355 5.28 -36.66 -15.94
N TYR A 356 4.78 -36.36 -14.74
CA TYR A 356 3.90 -35.27 -14.43
C TYR A 356 4.59 -34.21 -13.58
N VAL A 357 4.15 -32.96 -13.74
CA VAL A 357 4.42 -31.86 -12.83
C VAL A 357 3.14 -31.51 -12.06
N LEU A 358 3.23 -31.45 -10.74
CA LEU A 358 2.28 -30.76 -9.88
C LEU A 358 2.93 -29.43 -9.44
N LEU A 359 2.31 -28.33 -9.78
CA LEU A 359 2.82 -27.00 -9.42
C LEU A 359 2.02 -26.48 -8.22
N LEU A 360 2.72 -26.14 -7.13
CA LEU A 360 2.13 -25.55 -5.92
C LEU A 360 2.89 -24.30 -5.48
N ASP A 361 2.16 -23.41 -4.83
CA ASP A 361 2.70 -22.30 -4.07
C ASP A 361 2.78 -22.68 -2.58
N ALA A 362 3.73 -22.12 -1.82
CA ALA A 362 3.99 -22.54 -0.44
C ALA A 362 2.80 -22.31 0.52
N ASP A 363 1.93 -21.36 0.19
CA ASP A 363 0.72 -21.03 0.94
C ASP A 363 -0.52 -21.83 0.50
N GLU A 364 -0.34 -22.86 -0.34
CA GLU A 364 -1.40 -23.76 -0.80
C GLU A 364 -1.38 -25.10 -0.02
N ARG A 365 -2.56 -25.71 0.20
CA ARG A 365 -2.76 -26.99 0.92
C ARG A 365 -3.73 -27.86 0.14
N LEU A 366 -3.33 -29.12 -0.13
CA LEU A 366 -4.21 -30.11 -0.71
C LEU A 366 -5.12 -30.69 0.39
N ASP A 367 -6.42 -30.83 0.10
CA ASP A 367 -7.30 -31.64 0.94
C ASP A 367 -7.21 -33.13 0.57
N GLN A 368 -7.81 -33.99 1.39
CA GLN A 368 -7.73 -35.44 1.21
C GLN A 368 -8.33 -35.94 -0.12
N PRO A 369 -9.52 -35.42 -0.57
CA PRO A 369 -10.07 -35.80 -1.88
C PRO A 369 -9.14 -35.44 -3.04
N LEU A 370 -8.53 -34.23 -3.03
CA LEU A 370 -7.63 -33.79 -4.10
C LEU A 370 -6.37 -34.66 -4.16
N ARG A 371 -5.78 -35.03 -3.01
CA ARG A 371 -4.65 -35.94 -2.94
C ARG A 371 -5.00 -37.30 -3.57
N GLN A 372 -6.19 -37.84 -3.26
CA GLN A 372 -6.68 -39.08 -3.84
C GLN A 372 -6.87 -38.95 -5.36
N ALA A 373 -7.51 -37.89 -5.83
CA ALA A 373 -7.74 -37.66 -7.26
C ALA A 373 -6.43 -37.54 -8.05
N ILE A 374 -5.40 -36.86 -7.50
CA ILE A 374 -4.07 -36.79 -8.10
C ILE A 374 -3.46 -38.22 -8.19
N THR A 375 -3.51 -38.99 -7.11
CA THR A 375 -2.97 -40.34 -7.10
C THR A 375 -3.69 -41.24 -8.10
N ASP A 376 -5.00 -41.11 -8.26
CA ASP A 376 -5.78 -41.88 -9.24
C ASP A 376 -5.39 -41.54 -10.70
N VAL A 377 -5.03 -40.29 -11.00
CA VAL A 377 -4.41 -39.96 -12.31
C VAL A 377 -3.11 -40.75 -12.51
N LEU A 378 -2.27 -40.84 -11.49
CA LEU A 378 -0.95 -41.49 -11.58
C LEU A 378 -1.02 -43.03 -11.73
N LYS A 379 -2.15 -43.66 -11.43
CA LYS A 379 -2.39 -45.09 -11.69
C LYS A 379 -2.53 -45.42 -13.19
N ASN A 380 -2.64 -44.41 -14.02
CA ASN A 380 -2.76 -44.54 -15.46
C ASN A 380 -1.47 -44.14 -16.17
N PRO A 381 -1.24 -44.60 -17.43
CA PRO A 381 -0.17 -44.05 -18.26
C PRO A 381 -0.30 -42.55 -18.46
N VAL A 382 0.82 -41.88 -18.75
CA VAL A 382 0.86 -40.44 -18.92
C VAL A 382 -0.14 -39.96 -19.99
N GLN A 383 -1.02 -39.04 -19.63
CA GLN A 383 -2.03 -38.46 -20.51
C GLN A 383 -1.48 -37.13 -21.05
N THR A 384 -1.21 -37.10 -22.34
CA THR A 384 -0.58 -35.95 -23.02
C THR A 384 -1.60 -35.08 -23.77
N ASP A 385 -2.85 -35.51 -23.80
CA ASP A 385 -3.96 -34.92 -24.56
C ASP A 385 -4.82 -33.95 -23.71
N LYS A 386 -4.52 -33.83 -22.42
CA LYS A 386 -5.26 -32.96 -21.50
C LYS A 386 -4.39 -32.46 -20.34
N VAL A 387 -4.86 -31.42 -19.67
CA VAL A 387 -4.33 -30.93 -18.38
C VAL A 387 -5.34 -31.16 -17.28
N PHE A 388 -4.89 -31.18 -16.02
CA PHE A 388 -5.77 -31.33 -14.87
C PHE A 388 -5.79 -30.02 -14.08
N SER A 389 -6.99 -29.52 -13.87
CA SER A 389 -7.24 -28.32 -13.05
C SER A 389 -7.72 -28.69 -11.67
N VAL A 390 -7.37 -27.88 -10.70
CA VAL A 390 -7.80 -27.99 -9.32
C VAL A 390 -8.69 -26.81 -8.96
N ALA A 391 -9.72 -27.05 -8.17
CA ALA A 391 -10.57 -26.01 -7.63
C ALA A 391 -9.89 -25.34 -6.43
N ARG A 392 -9.57 -24.06 -6.53
CA ARG A 392 -8.88 -23.31 -5.48
C ARG A 392 -9.86 -22.53 -4.63
N VAL A 393 -9.73 -22.62 -3.32
CA VAL A 393 -10.50 -21.88 -2.32
C VAL A 393 -9.58 -20.91 -1.60
N ASN A 394 -9.84 -19.62 -1.79
CA ASN A 394 -9.04 -18.55 -1.20
C ASN A 394 -9.56 -18.19 0.19
N THR A 395 -8.64 -17.99 1.15
CA THR A 395 -8.95 -17.35 2.42
C THR A 395 -8.35 -15.94 2.44
N PHE A 396 -9.13 -14.99 2.90
CA PHE A 396 -8.73 -13.61 3.04
C PHE A 396 -8.82 -13.21 4.52
N CYS A 397 -7.71 -12.80 5.12
CA CYS A 397 -7.60 -12.55 6.56
C CYS A 397 -8.17 -13.71 7.41
N GLY A 398 -7.93 -14.94 6.96
CA GLY A 398 -8.35 -16.18 7.62
C GLY A 398 -9.79 -16.62 7.37
N ILE A 399 -10.55 -15.92 6.53
CA ILE A 399 -11.95 -16.23 6.24
C ILE A 399 -12.13 -16.64 4.77
N GLU A 400 -12.82 -17.73 4.52
CA GLU A 400 -13.24 -18.10 3.17
C GLU A 400 -14.31 -17.09 2.70
N VAL A 401 -13.95 -16.24 1.75
CA VAL A 401 -14.85 -15.16 1.30
C VAL A 401 -15.80 -15.57 0.20
N GLN A 402 -15.48 -16.66 -0.52
CA GLN A 402 -16.31 -17.21 -1.60
C GLN A 402 -16.77 -18.61 -1.22
N PRO A 403 -18.09 -18.91 -1.25
CA PRO A 403 -18.55 -20.26 -0.97
C PRO A 403 -18.09 -21.22 -2.07
N ARG A 404 -17.61 -22.39 -1.68
CA ARG A 404 -17.05 -23.41 -2.58
C ARG A 404 -18.03 -23.85 -3.67
N TRP A 405 -19.32 -23.91 -3.34
CA TRP A 405 -20.38 -24.34 -4.25
C TRP A 405 -20.80 -23.27 -5.26
N TRP A 406 -20.46 -21.97 -5.00
CA TRP A 406 -20.82 -20.88 -5.88
C TRP A 406 -19.75 -20.61 -6.94
N TYR A 407 -18.52 -20.46 -6.49
CA TYR A 407 -17.38 -20.14 -7.36
C TYR A 407 -16.07 -20.63 -6.74
N ALA A 408 -15.35 -21.46 -7.48
CA ALA A 408 -13.99 -21.81 -7.17
C ALA A 408 -13.11 -21.51 -8.38
N ASP A 409 -12.01 -20.84 -8.15
CA ASP A 409 -10.98 -20.63 -9.18
C ASP A 409 -10.45 -21.98 -9.65
N LYS A 410 -10.48 -22.23 -10.96
CA LYS A 410 -9.97 -23.48 -11.55
C LYS A 410 -8.58 -23.23 -12.14
N LEU A 411 -7.57 -23.81 -11.57
CA LEU A 411 -6.18 -23.63 -11.98
C LEU A 411 -5.62 -24.91 -12.53
N SER A 412 -4.99 -24.87 -13.72
CA SER A 412 -4.26 -26.00 -14.29
C SER A 412 -2.94 -26.19 -13.53
N ARG A 413 -2.92 -27.19 -12.63
CA ARG A 413 -1.80 -27.44 -11.69
C ARG A 413 -1.10 -28.78 -11.92
N LEU A 414 -1.76 -29.78 -12.53
CA LEU A 414 -1.20 -31.09 -12.82
C LEU A 414 -1.18 -31.34 -14.34
N TYR A 415 -0.02 -31.64 -14.92
CA TYR A 415 0.13 -31.80 -16.37
C TYR A 415 1.36 -32.62 -16.75
N ALA A 416 1.33 -33.23 -17.95
CA ALA A 416 2.45 -33.98 -18.51
C ALA A 416 3.65 -33.05 -18.77
N ARG A 417 4.79 -33.27 -18.09
CA ARG A 417 5.96 -32.39 -18.06
C ARG A 417 6.50 -32.00 -19.43
N GLN A 418 6.61 -32.95 -20.35
CA GLN A 418 7.23 -32.75 -21.66
C GLN A 418 6.31 -32.05 -22.67
N HIS A 419 5.00 -31.93 -22.38
CA HIS A 419 3.99 -31.45 -23.32
C HIS A 419 3.45 -30.07 -22.99
N PHE A 420 3.61 -29.61 -21.75
CA PHE A 420 3.05 -28.36 -21.28
C PHE A 420 4.06 -27.56 -20.47
N GLN A 421 3.98 -26.23 -20.60
CA GLN A 421 4.78 -25.30 -19.80
C GLN A 421 4.05 -23.97 -19.60
N TYR A 422 4.47 -23.18 -18.62
CA TYR A 422 3.89 -21.86 -18.35
C TYR A 422 4.28 -20.83 -19.42
N SER A 423 3.44 -19.80 -19.60
CA SER A 423 3.73 -18.64 -20.45
C SER A 423 4.83 -17.76 -19.85
N ASP A 424 5.53 -16.99 -20.70
CA ASP A 424 6.61 -16.06 -20.29
C ASP A 424 6.11 -14.75 -19.66
N LEU A 425 4.82 -14.67 -19.30
CA LEU A 425 4.25 -13.44 -18.75
C LEU A 425 4.85 -13.13 -17.37
N LYS A 426 5.16 -11.84 -17.15
CA LYS A 426 5.70 -11.36 -15.88
C LYS A 426 4.72 -11.51 -14.72
N VAL A 427 3.44 -11.26 -14.98
CA VAL A 427 2.30 -11.41 -14.07
C VAL A 427 1.12 -12.01 -14.84
N HIS A 428 0.19 -12.67 -14.13
CA HIS A 428 -0.95 -13.39 -14.71
C HIS A 428 -0.51 -14.51 -15.68
N GLU A 429 0.59 -15.18 -15.32
CA GLU A 429 1.07 -16.34 -16.04
C GLU A 429 0.03 -17.47 -16.01
N SER A 430 -0.05 -18.23 -17.09
CA SER A 430 -0.94 -19.38 -17.22
C SER A 430 -0.22 -20.52 -17.91
N LEU A 431 -0.67 -21.74 -17.66
CA LEU A 431 -0.20 -22.90 -18.37
C LEU A 431 -0.64 -22.83 -19.84
N ASN A 432 0.30 -22.94 -20.78
CA ASN A 432 -0.01 -23.05 -22.20
C ASN A 432 -0.63 -24.42 -22.47
N GLN A 433 -1.94 -24.44 -22.70
CA GLN A 433 -2.70 -25.68 -22.90
C GLN A 433 -2.69 -26.16 -24.36
N TYR A 434 -2.25 -25.33 -25.29
CA TYR A 434 -2.18 -25.63 -26.75
C TYR A 434 -3.51 -26.17 -27.32
N GLY A 435 -4.64 -25.63 -26.83
CA GLY A 435 -5.99 -26.06 -27.23
C GLY A 435 -6.46 -27.37 -26.63
N LYS A 436 -5.70 -27.99 -25.73
CA LYS A 436 -6.08 -29.24 -25.06
C LYS A 436 -7.11 -28.97 -23.94
N PRO A 437 -8.04 -29.90 -23.71
CA PRO A 437 -9.06 -29.76 -22.67
C PRO A 437 -8.46 -29.80 -21.26
N SER A 438 -9.11 -29.12 -20.33
CA SER A 438 -8.82 -29.19 -18.91
C SER A 438 -9.88 -30.03 -18.18
N MET A 439 -9.44 -31.03 -17.42
CA MET A 439 -10.30 -31.85 -16.56
C MET A 439 -10.13 -31.37 -15.10
N VAL A 440 -11.25 -31.08 -14.44
CA VAL A 440 -11.23 -30.65 -13.03
C VAL A 440 -11.14 -31.89 -12.15
N LEU A 441 -10.16 -31.93 -11.25
CA LEU A 441 -10.01 -32.98 -10.25
C LEU A 441 -10.98 -32.73 -9.09
N ASP A 442 -11.38 -33.81 -8.44
CA ASP A 442 -12.18 -33.74 -7.20
C ASP A 442 -11.33 -33.23 -6.02
N GLY A 443 -11.98 -32.53 -5.10
CA GLY A 443 -11.32 -31.90 -3.94
C GLY A 443 -10.94 -30.44 -4.18
N TYR A 444 -10.24 -29.86 -3.19
CA TYR A 444 -9.93 -28.44 -3.15
C TYR A 444 -8.47 -28.16 -2.78
N LEU A 445 -7.92 -27.14 -3.41
CA LEU A 445 -6.66 -26.51 -3.04
C LEU A 445 -6.97 -25.30 -2.16
N LYS A 446 -6.69 -25.38 -0.86
CA LYS A 446 -6.84 -24.25 0.05
C LYS A 446 -5.66 -23.31 -0.11
N HIS A 447 -5.94 -22.03 -0.29
CA HIS A 447 -4.94 -21.00 -0.52
C HIS A 447 -5.07 -19.89 0.53
N LEU A 448 -4.04 -19.75 1.36
CA LEU A 448 -3.95 -18.78 2.45
C LEU A 448 -3.35 -17.47 1.92
N THR A 449 -4.12 -16.71 1.13
CA THR A 449 -3.59 -15.65 0.25
C THR A 449 -3.09 -14.41 0.96
N ASN A 450 -3.79 -13.95 1.98
CA ASN A 450 -3.52 -12.66 2.60
C ASN A 450 -3.88 -12.69 4.08
N ASP A 451 -2.86 -12.66 4.92
CA ASP A 451 -2.99 -12.65 6.37
C ASP A 451 -3.32 -11.26 6.93
N ASN A 452 -3.07 -10.20 6.14
CA ASN A 452 -3.09 -8.81 6.60
C ASN A 452 -3.69 -7.89 5.53
N LEU A 453 -4.77 -7.21 5.88
CA LEU A 453 -5.47 -6.30 4.97
C LEU A 453 -4.59 -5.14 4.48
N HIS A 454 -3.77 -4.54 5.36
CA HIS A 454 -2.90 -3.43 4.97
C HIS A 454 -1.91 -3.85 3.88
N HIS A 455 -1.26 -5.02 4.04
CA HIS A 455 -0.33 -5.57 3.05
C HIS A 455 -1.02 -5.84 1.70
N PHE A 456 -2.23 -6.40 1.73
CA PHE A 456 -3.04 -6.61 0.53
C PHE A 456 -3.36 -5.31 -0.20
N LEU A 457 -3.78 -4.27 0.52
CA LEU A 457 -4.08 -2.96 -0.06
C LEU A 457 -2.82 -2.29 -0.64
N LEU A 458 -1.67 -2.40 0.05
CA LEU A 458 -0.39 -1.89 -0.44
C LEU A 458 0.04 -2.57 -1.75
N LYS A 459 -0.13 -3.89 -1.82
CA LYS A 459 0.12 -4.68 -3.05
C LYS A 459 -0.78 -4.22 -4.20
N ASN A 460 -2.06 -3.97 -3.94
CA ASN A 460 -3.01 -3.47 -4.92
C ASN A 460 -2.61 -2.09 -5.47
N ILE A 461 -2.17 -1.17 -4.61
CA ILE A 461 -1.69 0.16 -5.03
C ILE A 461 -0.49 0.02 -5.98
N ARG A 462 0.49 -0.81 -5.62
CA ARG A 462 1.68 -1.05 -6.45
C ARG A 462 1.31 -1.65 -7.82
N TYR A 463 0.48 -2.66 -7.84
CA TYR A 463 0.02 -3.28 -9.09
C TYR A 463 -0.83 -2.34 -9.95
N SER A 464 -1.55 -1.40 -9.33
CA SER A 464 -2.28 -0.37 -10.06
C SER A 464 -1.33 0.56 -10.82
N ASP A 465 -0.24 0.96 -10.17
CA ASP A 465 0.80 1.83 -10.76
C ASP A 465 1.54 1.12 -11.90
N ASP A 466 1.98 -0.12 -11.67
CA ASP A 466 2.66 -0.92 -12.69
C ASP A 466 1.78 -1.12 -13.94
N TRP A 467 0.50 -1.41 -13.74
CA TRP A 467 -0.46 -1.54 -14.83
C TRP A 467 -0.66 -0.22 -15.58
N ALA A 468 -0.77 0.89 -14.86
CA ALA A 468 -0.98 2.20 -15.48
C ALA A 468 0.23 2.62 -16.31
N LYS A 469 1.45 2.39 -15.81
CA LYS A 469 2.71 2.63 -16.53
C LYS A 469 2.81 1.76 -17.78
N ASP A 470 2.51 0.45 -17.68
CA ASP A 470 2.48 -0.44 -18.86
C ASP A 470 1.51 0.07 -19.92
N LYS A 471 0.29 0.44 -19.55
CA LYS A 471 -0.69 0.97 -20.50
C LYS A 471 -0.29 2.31 -21.11
N PHE A 472 0.34 3.17 -20.31
CA PHE A 472 0.86 4.45 -20.78
C PHE A 472 1.98 4.27 -21.83
N THR A 473 2.95 3.36 -21.61
CA THR A 473 4.01 3.05 -22.57
C THR A 473 3.47 2.50 -23.90
N HIS A 474 2.30 1.85 -23.87
CA HIS A 474 1.58 1.38 -25.05
C HIS A 474 0.59 2.40 -25.63
N ASN A 475 0.72 3.68 -25.29
CA ASN A 475 -0.13 4.79 -25.75
C ASN A 475 -1.64 4.57 -25.53
N LYS A 476 -2.03 3.85 -24.47
CA LYS A 476 -3.43 3.66 -24.13
C LYS A 476 -3.97 4.88 -23.37
N ASN A 477 -5.12 5.37 -23.79
CA ASN A 477 -5.84 6.47 -23.16
C ASN A 477 -7.06 5.95 -22.39
N THR A 478 -7.48 6.74 -21.41
CA THR A 478 -8.71 6.46 -20.65
C THR A 478 -9.40 7.75 -20.24
N SER A 479 -10.70 7.67 -19.92
CA SER A 479 -11.43 8.73 -19.25
C SER A 479 -11.74 8.34 -17.79
N LEU A 480 -11.86 9.34 -16.91
CA LEU A 480 -12.25 9.10 -15.52
C LEU A 480 -13.63 8.44 -15.40
N ILE A 481 -14.56 8.81 -16.30
CA ILE A 481 -15.92 8.23 -16.33
C ILE A 481 -15.84 6.74 -16.66
N ALA A 482 -15.08 6.37 -17.70
CA ALA A 482 -14.90 4.95 -18.05
C ALA A 482 -14.22 4.18 -16.91
N GLY A 483 -13.22 4.78 -16.25
CA GLY A 483 -12.55 4.22 -15.08
C GLY A 483 -13.52 3.97 -13.92
N PHE A 484 -14.38 4.95 -13.64
CA PHE A 484 -15.39 4.83 -12.59
C PHE A 484 -16.38 3.69 -12.85
N PHE A 485 -16.96 3.60 -14.05
CA PHE A 485 -17.89 2.50 -14.38
C PHE A 485 -17.23 1.14 -14.32
N ARG A 486 -15.97 1.03 -14.74
CA ARG A 486 -15.20 -0.22 -14.62
C ARG A 486 -14.94 -0.60 -13.16
N ALA A 487 -14.67 0.38 -12.30
CA ALA A 487 -14.51 0.15 -10.87
C ALA A 487 -15.82 -0.33 -10.22
N VAL A 488 -16.95 0.32 -10.55
CA VAL A 488 -18.27 -0.13 -10.08
C VAL A 488 -18.59 -1.53 -10.59
N PHE A 489 -18.32 -1.81 -11.86
CA PHE A 489 -18.50 -3.17 -12.41
C PHE A 489 -17.60 -4.19 -11.72
N SER A 490 -16.34 -3.82 -11.36
CA SER A 490 -15.46 -4.69 -10.60
C SER A 490 -16.08 -5.05 -9.24
N PHE A 491 -16.66 -4.07 -8.53
CA PHE A 491 -17.38 -4.35 -7.28
C PHE A 491 -18.55 -5.32 -7.50
N ILE A 492 -19.39 -5.06 -8.48
CA ILE A 492 -20.56 -5.94 -8.78
C ILE A 492 -20.09 -7.35 -9.14
N ARG A 493 -19.05 -7.47 -9.93
CA ARG A 493 -18.48 -8.77 -10.34
C ARG A 493 -18.01 -9.57 -9.12
N GLU A 494 -17.23 -8.98 -8.22
CA GLU A 494 -16.71 -9.69 -7.04
C GLU A 494 -17.86 -9.95 -6.05
N TYR A 495 -18.59 -8.91 -5.67
CA TYR A 495 -19.57 -8.98 -4.59
C TYR A 495 -20.78 -9.84 -4.93
N VAL A 496 -21.33 -9.68 -6.17
CA VAL A 496 -22.56 -10.37 -6.59
C VAL A 496 -22.22 -11.60 -7.44
N ILE A 497 -21.49 -11.45 -8.56
CA ILE A 497 -21.32 -12.52 -9.53
C ILE A 497 -20.42 -13.62 -8.97
N ARG A 498 -19.33 -13.29 -8.26
CA ARG A 498 -18.43 -14.25 -7.63
C ARG A 498 -18.89 -14.72 -6.25
N GLY A 499 -19.90 -14.06 -5.67
CA GLY A 499 -20.55 -14.48 -4.43
C GLY A 499 -19.87 -14.01 -3.15
N ASP A 500 -18.99 -13.00 -3.19
CA ASP A 500 -18.34 -12.43 -1.99
C ASP A 500 -19.37 -11.91 -0.97
N LEU A 501 -20.60 -11.57 -1.41
CA LEU A 501 -21.70 -11.17 -0.51
C LEU A 501 -21.98 -12.23 0.58
N LEU A 502 -21.73 -13.51 0.30
CA LEU A 502 -21.90 -14.60 1.25
C LEU A 502 -20.73 -14.74 2.21
N GLY A 503 -19.60 -14.07 1.93
CA GLY A 503 -18.44 -13.93 2.81
C GLY A 503 -18.58 -12.87 3.91
N GLY A 504 -19.80 -12.30 4.07
CA GLY A 504 -20.08 -11.31 5.10
C GLY A 504 -19.26 -10.02 4.97
N ALA A 505 -18.76 -9.52 6.10
CA ALA A 505 -18.02 -8.25 6.12
C ALA A 505 -16.71 -8.32 5.31
N TYR A 506 -15.98 -9.42 5.37
CA TYR A 506 -14.75 -9.58 4.60
C TYR A 506 -15.00 -9.71 3.10
N GLY A 507 -16.09 -10.34 2.70
CA GLY A 507 -16.50 -10.32 1.29
C GLY A 507 -16.79 -8.92 0.76
N TYR A 508 -17.47 -8.07 1.56
CA TYR A 508 -17.65 -6.66 1.22
C TYR A 508 -16.32 -5.90 1.14
N ILE A 509 -15.42 -6.10 2.12
CA ILE A 509 -14.11 -5.45 2.15
C ILE A 509 -13.28 -5.85 0.92
N LEU A 510 -13.29 -7.12 0.52
CA LEU A 510 -12.59 -7.61 -0.66
C LEU A 510 -13.16 -7.00 -1.96
N ALA A 511 -14.47 -6.96 -2.11
CA ALA A 511 -15.13 -6.35 -3.26
C ALA A 511 -14.83 -4.84 -3.37
N MET A 512 -14.86 -4.11 -2.24
CA MET A 512 -14.49 -2.70 -2.18
C MET A 512 -13.01 -2.47 -2.49
N ALA A 513 -12.11 -3.33 -2.01
CA ALA A 513 -10.69 -3.27 -2.34
C ALA A 513 -10.45 -3.53 -3.85
N SER A 514 -11.19 -4.44 -4.47
CA SER A 514 -11.15 -4.68 -5.91
C SER A 514 -11.67 -3.49 -6.72
N MET A 515 -12.72 -2.83 -6.22
CA MET A 515 -13.20 -1.55 -6.78
C MET A 515 -12.12 -0.48 -6.70
N GLY A 516 -11.49 -0.31 -5.52
CA GLY A 516 -10.40 0.64 -5.30
C GLY A 516 -9.21 0.38 -6.23
N TYR A 517 -8.75 -0.88 -6.30
CA TYR A 517 -7.70 -1.31 -7.23
C TYR A 517 -8.00 -0.92 -8.68
N THR A 518 -9.23 -1.18 -9.14
CA THR A 518 -9.64 -0.83 -10.50
C THR A 518 -9.69 0.68 -10.70
N LEU A 519 -10.22 1.42 -9.73
CA LEU A 519 -10.28 2.88 -9.76
C LEU A 519 -8.88 3.50 -9.83
N ASP A 520 -7.96 3.04 -8.99
CA ASP A 520 -6.58 3.51 -8.91
C ASP A 520 -5.85 3.32 -10.26
N LYS A 521 -5.98 2.15 -10.90
CA LYS A 521 -5.44 1.88 -12.24
C LYS A 521 -5.84 2.95 -13.26
N TYR A 522 -7.12 3.26 -13.31
CA TYR A 522 -7.64 4.19 -14.31
C TYR A 522 -7.38 5.65 -13.96
N ILE A 523 -7.37 6.03 -12.68
CA ILE A 523 -6.97 7.38 -12.26
C ILE A 523 -5.48 7.60 -12.54
N MET A 524 -4.60 6.65 -12.22
CA MET A 524 -3.16 6.74 -12.49
C MET A 524 -2.88 6.84 -13.99
N LEU A 525 -3.52 6.02 -14.81
CA LEU A 525 -3.38 6.09 -16.27
C LEU A 525 -3.90 7.43 -16.81
N TRP A 526 -5.07 7.89 -16.33
CA TRP A 526 -5.60 9.19 -16.72
C TRP A 526 -4.65 10.32 -16.33
N TRP A 527 -4.09 10.29 -15.13
CA TRP A 527 -3.13 11.28 -14.65
C TRP A 527 -1.86 11.29 -15.51
N LEU A 528 -1.26 10.14 -15.82
CA LEU A 528 -0.10 10.03 -16.70
C LEU A 528 -0.35 10.66 -18.07
N ASN A 529 -1.56 10.49 -18.63
CA ASN A 529 -1.95 11.06 -19.92
C ASN A 529 -2.24 12.57 -19.88
N ASN A 530 -2.38 13.19 -18.69
CA ASN A 530 -2.82 14.57 -18.55
C ASN A 530 -1.92 15.44 -17.67
N LYS A 531 -0.93 14.90 -16.97
CA LYS A 531 -0.08 15.64 -16.01
C LYS A 531 0.67 16.83 -16.63
N ASP A 532 1.02 16.75 -17.91
CA ASP A 532 1.78 17.76 -18.63
C ASP A 532 0.86 18.65 -19.52
N LYS A 533 -0.46 18.51 -19.41
CA LYS A 533 -1.42 19.35 -20.13
C LYS A 533 -1.81 20.52 -19.25
N PRO A 534 -1.89 21.73 -19.84
CA PRO A 534 -2.28 22.96 -19.12
C PRO A 534 -3.70 22.88 -18.53
#